data_a6b31217e1490c570a0b32faf3617954
#
_entry.id   a6b31217e1490c570a0b32faf3617954
#
_cell.length_a   1.000
_cell.length_b   1.000
_cell.length_c   1.000
_cell.angle_alpha   90.00
_cell.angle_beta   90.00
_cell.angle_gamma   90.00
#
_symmetry.space_group_name_H-M   'P 1'
#
loop_
_entity.id
_entity.type
_entity.pdbx_description
1 polymer ?
#
loop_
_entity_poly.entity_id
_entity_poly.type
_entity_poly.pdbx_seq_one_letter_code
_entity_poly.pdbx_strand_id
1 'polypeptide(L)'
;GMDVHVPVLDANDRLAERHRGFFAAKNLVVINVFSSLGSGETCLLHMTAEMLRGRVRIGVIVGDLATDNDAERLSRADIPVVQITTGTMCHLDARMIAEAMKKMPLDDLDVLIIENVGNLVCPASYDLGEGVRVVLLSVTEGEDKPLKYPPMFHSADVALVTKSDLADAVDFNRDAALAALNKVAHHAHVIE
;
A
#
# COMPACT_ATOMS: atom_id res chain seq x y z
N GLY A 1 -24.55 18.33 14.65
CA GLY A 1 -24.52 17.50 13.46
C GLY A 1 -24.02 16.13 13.83
N MET A 2 -24.74 15.06 13.49
CA MET A 2 -24.23 13.70 13.66
C MET A 2 -22.99 13.54 12.75
N ASP A 3 -21.89 13.08 13.31
CA ASP A 3 -20.69 12.79 12.55
C ASP A 3 -20.95 11.52 11.71
N VAL A 4 -21.16 11.71 10.41
CA VAL A 4 -21.52 10.63 9.47
C VAL A 4 -20.33 9.72 9.20
N HIS A 5 -19.09 10.14 9.52
CA HIS A 5 -17.89 9.37 9.27
C HIS A 5 -17.77 8.13 10.17
N VAL A 6 -18.15 8.23 11.43
CA VAL A 6 -18.03 7.12 12.41
C VAL A 6 -18.80 5.87 11.97
N PRO A 7 -20.09 5.92 11.54
CA PRO A 7 -20.80 4.73 11.09
C PRO A 7 -20.20 4.10 9.81
N VAL A 8 -19.58 4.90 8.93
CA VAL A 8 -18.96 4.41 7.69
C VAL A 8 -17.67 3.64 8.01
N LEU A 9 -16.81 4.20 8.87
CA LEU A 9 -15.60 3.54 9.31
C LEU A 9 -15.90 2.25 10.10
N ASP A 10 -16.89 2.27 11.00
CA ASP A 10 -17.31 1.07 11.73
C ASP A 10 -17.79 -0.06 10.80
N ALA A 11 -18.48 0.27 9.71
CA ALA A 11 -18.90 -0.73 8.73
C ALA A 11 -17.72 -1.27 7.93
N ASN A 12 -16.78 -0.40 7.58
CA ASN A 12 -15.53 -0.77 6.92
C ASN A 12 -14.70 -1.71 7.80
N ASP A 13 -14.50 -1.35 9.05
CA ASP A 13 -13.66 -2.09 9.99
C ASP A 13 -14.21 -3.51 10.28
N ARG A 14 -15.54 -3.64 10.40
CA ARG A 14 -16.17 -4.97 10.51
C ARG A 14 -15.95 -5.84 9.28
N LEU A 15 -15.95 -5.25 8.08
CA LEU A 15 -15.67 -5.99 6.86
C LEU A 15 -14.19 -6.31 6.72
N ALA A 16 -13.32 -5.37 7.08
CA ALA A 16 -11.87 -5.57 7.12
C ALA A 16 -11.49 -6.72 8.07
N GLU A 17 -12.13 -6.82 9.24
CA GLU A 17 -11.89 -7.91 10.17
C GLU A 17 -12.32 -9.29 9.61
N ARG A 18 -13.42 -9.34 8.85
CA ARG A 18 -13.80 -10.55 8.11
C ARG A 18 -12.78 -10.92 7.04
N HIS A 19 -12.24 -9.94 6.32
CA HIS A 19 -11.15 -10.16 5.36
C HIS A 19 -9.93 -10.75 6.05
N ARG A 20 -9.52 -10.22 7.18
CA ARG A 20 -8.38 -10.69 7.97
C ARG A 20 -8.54 -12.17 8.36
N GLY A 21 -9.71 -12.54 8.86
CA GLY A 21 -10.03 -13.93 9.16
C GLY A 21 -10.02 -14.83 7.93
N PHE A 22 -10.55 -14.37 6.81
CA PHE A 22 -10.53 -15.10 5.54
C PHE A 22 -9.11 -15.30 5.00
N PHE A 23 -8.28 -14.26 5.00
CA PHE A 23 -6.89 -14.35 4.57
C PHE A 23 -6.07 -15.29 5.48
N ALA A 24 -6.27 -15.21 6.79
CA ALA A 24 -5.62 -16.11 7.73
C ALA A 24 -6.00 -17.57 7.50
N ALA A 25 -7.28 -17.87 7.24
CA ALA A 25 -7.75 -19.22 6.93
C ALA A 25 -7.14 -19.78 5.64
N LYS A 26 -6.75 -18.93 4.71
CA LYS A 26 -6.06 -19.30 3.46
C LYS A 26 -4.54 -19.33 3.56
N ASN A 27 -3.95 -18.98 4.70
CA ASN A 27 -2.50 -18.73 4.86
C ASN A 27 -1.97 -17.71 3.85
N LEU A 28 -2.78 -16.74 3.48
CA LEU A 28 -2.46 -15.69 2.53
C LEU A 28 -1.91 -14.47 3.27
N VAL A 29 -0.68 -14.09 2.95
CA VAL A 29 -0.09 -12.84 3.44
C VAL A 29 -0.64 -11.68 2.62
N VAL A 30 -1.20 -10.68 3.28
CA VAL A 30 -1.76 -9.50 2.60
C VAL A 30 -0.98 -8.25 3.02
N ILE A 31 -0.42 -7.57 2.03
CA ILE A 31 0.39 -6.36 2.19
C ILE A 31 -0.35 -5.19 1.54
N ASN A 32 -0.59 -4.13 2.29
CA ASN A 32 -1.15 -2.88 1.77
C ASN A 32 -0.02 -1.85 1.64
N VAL A 33 0.21 -1.37 0.42
CA VAL A 33 1.28 -0.44 0.08
C VAL A 33 0.69 0.95 -0.11
N PHE A 34 1.24 1.92 0.61
CA PHE A 34 0.84 3.32 0.58
C PHE A 34 1.97 4.18 0.04
N SER A 35 1.63 5.08 -0.84
CA SER A 35 2.60 5.97 -1.46
C SER A 35 1.99 7.32 -1.83
N SER A 36 2.85 8.26 -2.17
CA SER A 36 2.47 9.44 -2.93
C SER A 36 2.64 9.17 -4.41
N LEU A 37 1.95 9.92 -5.24
CA LEU A 37 2.12 9.87 -6.68
C LEU A 37 3.60 10.03 -7.07
N GLY A 38 4.07 9.11 -7.91
CA GLY A 38 5.44 9.16 -8.42
C GLY A 38 6.52 8.63 -7.47
N SER A 39 6.19 7.99 -6.36
CA SER A 39 7.18 7.40 -5.44
C SER A 39 7.84 6.11 -5.95
N GLY A 40 7.40 5.58 -7.09
CA GLY A 40 8.00 4.40 -7.72
C GLY A 40 7.35 3.07 -7.34
N GLU A 41 6.16 3.12 -6.79
CA GLU A 41 5.38 1.98 -6.29
C GLU A 41 5.21 0.86 -7.33
N THR A 42 4.65 1.17 -8.48
CA THR A 42 4.42 0.19 -9.57
C THR A 42 5.72 -0.46 -10.04
N CYS A 43 6.81 0.32 -10.12
CA CYS A 43 8.13 -0.21 -10.48
C CYS A 43 8.65 -1.18 -9.41
N LEU A 44 8.51 -0.81 -8.13
CA LEU A 44 8.88 -1.66 -7.00
C LEU A 44 8.11 -2.98 -7.03
N LEU A 45 6.81 -2.94 -7.24
CA LEU A 45 5.96 -4.13 -7.28
C LEU A 45 6.31 -5.03 -8.47
N HIS A 46 6.54 -4.45 -9.65
CA HIS A 46 6.98 -5.18 -10.82
C HIS A 46 8.31 -5.90 -10.58
N MET A 47 9.31 -5.18 -10.07
CA MET A 47 10.62 -5.75 -9.77
C MET A 47 10.53 -6.84 -8.69
N THR A 48 9.72 -6.64 -7.66
CA THR A 48 9.48 -7.64 -6.62
C THR A 48 8.87 -8.92 -7.20
N ALA A 49 7.87 -8.80 -8.07
CA ALA A 49 7.25 -9.93 -8.73
C ALA A 49 8.24 -10.70 -9.61
N GLU A 50 9.08 -9.98 -10.39
CA GLU A 50 10.14 -10.59 -11.21
C GLU A 50 11.17 -11.34 -10.35
N MET A 51 11.66 -10.73 -9.28
CA MET A 51 12.69 -11.31 -8.41
C MET A 51 12.20 -12.54 -7.65
N LEU A 52 10.91 -12.60 -7.33
CA LEU A 52 10.29 -13.69 -6.59
C LEU A 52 9.61 -14.73 -7.49
N ARG A 53 9.66 -14.54 -8.81
CA ARG A 53 9.07 -15.45 -9.78
C ARG A 53 9.50 -16.90 -9.55
N GLY A 54 8.54 -17.82 -9.51
CA GLY A 54 8.77 -19.24 -9.26
C GLY A 54 9.12 -19.61 -7.80
N ARG A 55 9.20 -18.63 -6.90
CA ARG A 55 9.46 -18.81 -5.47
C ARG A 55 8.25 -18.46 -4.61
N VAL A 56 7.54 -17.39 -4.97
CA VAL A 56 6.37 -16.87 -4.25
C VAL A 56 5.29 -16.55 -5.29
N ARG A 57 4.09 -17.02 -5.08
CA ARG A 57 2.95 -16.75 -5.96
C ARG A 57 2.27 -15.45 -5.49
N ILE A 58 2.46 -14.40 -6.27
CA ILE A 58 2.01 -13.05 -5.94
C ILE A 58 0.81 -12.68 -6.82
N GLY A 59 -0.21 -12.06 -6.24
CA GLY A 59 -1.26 -11.34 -6.93
C GLY A 59 -1.30 -9.89 -6.48
N VAL A 60 -1.79 -8.98 -7.33
CA VAL A 60 -1.85 -7.56 -7.02
C VAL A 60 -3.25 -7.00 -7.28
N ILE A 61 -3.79 -6.27 -6.31
CA ILE A 61 -4.95 -5.40 -6.49
C ILE A 61 -4.43 -3.97 -6.58
N VAL A 62 -4.73 -3.27 -7.67
CA VAL A 62 -4.30 -1.90 -7.92
C VAL A 62 -5.47 -0.95 -7.77
N GLY A 63 -5.34 0.04 -6.86
CA GLY A 63 -6.28 1.14 -6.73
C GLY A 63 -5.81 2.37 -7.50
N ASP A 64 -6.53 2.76 -8.54
CA ASP A 64 -6.22 3.96 -9.31
C ASP A 64 -7.45 4.82 -9.56
N LEU A 65 -7.22 6.13 -9.71
CA LEU A 65 -8.28 7.10 -9.95
C LEU A 65 -8.92 6.95 -11.34
N ALA A 66 -8.14 6.71 -12.39
CA ALA A 66 -8.64 6.83 -13.75
C ALA A 66 -7.94 6.04 -14.86
N THR A 67 -6.79 5.38 -14.64
CA THR A 67 -6.00 4.78 -15.74
C THR A 67 -5.66 3.31 -15.50
N ASP A 68 -5.60 2.53 -16.60
CA ASP A 68 -5.24 1.11 -16.55
C ASP A 68 -3.72 0.87 -16.70
N ASN A 69 -2.90 1.92 -16.76
CA ASN A 69 -1.48 1.84 -17.08
C ASN A 69 -0.66 1.03 -16.06
N ASP A 70 -0.98 1.14 -14.78
CA ASP A 70 -0.23 0.43 -13.73
C ASP A 70 -0.58 -1.05 -13.71
N ALA A 71 -1.86 -1.39 -13.89
CA ALA A 71 -2.28 -2.78 -14.06
C ALA A 71 -1.65 -3.42 -15.31
N GLU A 72 -1.55 -2.68 -16.43
CA GLU A 72 -0.88 -3.18 -17.65
C GLU A 72 0.61 -3.42 -17.44
N ARG A 73 1.30 -2.55 -16.70
CA ARG A 73 2.72 -2.73 -16.37
C ARG A 73 2.95 -3.97 -15.52
N LEU A 74 2.12 -4.17 -14.50
CA LEU A 74 2.20 -5.33 -13.62
C LEU A 74 1.82 -6.63 -14.32
N SER A 75 0.86 -6.60 -15.25
CA SER A 75 0.46 -7.79 -16.01
C SER A 75 1.59 -8.35 -16.87
N ARG A 76 2.57 -7.53 -17.25
CA ARG A 76 3.79 -7.99 -17.98
C ARG A 76 4.68 -8.88 -17.12
N ALA A 77 4.55 -8.86 -15.80
CA ALA A 77 5.26 -9.78 -14.90
C ALA A 77 4.63 -11.17 -14.82
N ASP A 78 3.56 -11.45 -15.59
CA ASP A 78 2.82 -12.72 -15.62
C ASP A 78 2.26 -13.11 -14.24
N ILE A 79 1.72 -12.11 -13.52
CA ILE A 79 1.04 -12.28 -12.23
C ILE A 79 -0.43 -11.87 -12.34
N PRO A 80 -1.33 -12.45 -11.55
CA PRO A 80 -2.72 -12.01 -11.48
C PRO A 80 -2.82 -10.56 -10.99
N VAL A 81 -3.48 -9.71 -11.77
CA VAL A 81 -3.73 -8.30 -11.43
C VAL A 81 -5.22 -7.99 -11.56
N VAL A 82 -5.77 -7.35 -10.54
CA VAL A 82 -7.14 -6.81 -10.56
C VAL A 82 -7.06 -5.32 -10.28
N GLN A 83 -7.59 -4.52 -11.19
CA GLN A 83 -7.69 -3.08 -11.00
C GLN A 83 -9.03 -2.67 -10.40
N ILE A 84 -8.98 -1.71 -9.48
CA ILE A 84 -10.12 -0.98 -8.95
C ILE A 84 -10.01 0.47 -9.40
N THR A 85 -10.91 0.88 -10.28
CA THR A 85 -11.02 2.29 -10.66
C THR A 85 -11.90 3.02 -9.63
N THR A 86 -11.29 3.92 -8.87
CA THR A 86 -11.97 4.59 -7.76
C THR A 86 -12.73 5.86 -8.17
N GLY A 87 -12.46 6.37 -9.39
CA GLY A 87 -13.07 7.60 -9.90
C GLY A 87 -12.63 8.83 -9.09
N THR A 88 -13.54 9.34 -8.27
CA THR A 88 -13.26 10.52 -7.42
C THR A 88 -12.81 10.17 -6.00
N MET A 89 -12.80 8.89 -5.64
CA MET A 89 -12.39 8.46 -4.28
C MET A 89 -10.88 8.35 -4.20
N CYS A 90 -10.30 8.98 -3.20
CA CYS A 90 -8.85 9.04 -2.97
C CYS A 90 -8.33 7.92 -2.04
N HIS A 91 -9.09 6.83 -1.87
CA HIS A 91 -8.73 5.67 -1.05
C HIS A 91 -9.48 4.42 -1.53
N LEU A 92 -8.98 3.26 -1.12
CA LEU A 92 -9.69 2.00 -1.18
C LEU A 92 -10.43 1.76 0.14
N ASP A 93 -11.59 1.13 0.08
CA ASP A 93 -12.34 0.62 1.24
C ASP A 93 -12.44 -0.92 1.21
N ALA A 94 -12.84 -1.52 2.34
CA ALA A 94 -12.95 -2.97 2.45
C ALA A 94 -14.00 -3.57 1.48
N ARG A 95 -15.04 -2.81 1.11
CA ARG A 95 -16.04 -3.26 0.14
C ARG A 95 -15.45 -3.36 -1.27
N MET A 96 -14.62 -2.40 -1.67
CA MET A 96 -13.92 -2.45 -2.96
C MET A 96 -13.00 -3.67 -3.02
N ILE A 97 -12.29 -3.95 -1.94
CA ILE A 97 -11.44 -5.14 -1.83
C ILE A 97 -12.27 -6.41 -1.94
N ALA A 98 -13.43 -6.51 -1.27
CA ALA A 98 -14.32 -7.66 -1.37
C ALA A 98 -14.74 -7.95 -2.82
N GLU A 99 -15.01 -6.92 -3.62
CA GLU A 99 -15.36 -7.09 -5.04
C GLU A 99 -14.14 -7.50 -5.89
N ALA A 100 -12.98 -6.95 -5.63
CA ALA A 100 -11.74 -7.34 -6.33
C ALA A 100 -11.34 -8.80 -6.02
N MET A 101 -11.50 -9.23 -4.78
CA MET A 101 -11.21 -10.61 -4.34
C MET A 101 -11.99 -11.66 -5.13
N LYS A 102 -13.21 -11.36 -5.59
CA LYS A 102 -14.02 -12.28 -6.42
C LYS A 102 -13.39 -12.59 -7.78
N LYS A 103 -12.50 -11.71 -8.24
CA LYS A 103 -11.82 -11.82 -9.54
C LYS A 103 -10.38 -12.32 -9.42
N MET A 104 -9.87 -12.49 -8.19
CA MET A 104 -8.51 -12.88 -7.89
C MET A 104 -8.44 -14.38 -7.58
N PRO A 105 -7.50 -15.15 -8.14
CA PRO A 105 -7.34 -16.58 -7.85
C PRO A 105 -6.64 -16.80 -6.49
N LEU A 106 -7.30 -16.41 -5.39
CA LEU A 106 -6.70 -16.34 -4.05
C LEU A 106 -6.20 -17.68 -3.52
N ASP A 107 -6.76 -18.81 -3.98
CA ASP A 107 -6.31 -20.15 -3.58
C ASP A 107 -4.93 -20.51 -4.16
N ASP A 108 -4.53 -19.83 -5.22
CA ASP A 108 -3.26 -20.06 -5.91
C ASP A 108 -2.14 -19.10 -5.45
N LEU A 109 -2.43 -18.20 -4.51
CA LEU A 109 -1.51 -17.16 -4.05
C LEU A 109 -0.90 -17.47 -2.69
N ASP A 110 0.35 -17.05 -2.51
CA ASP A 110 1.04 -16.97 -1.22
C ASP A 110 0.98 -15.55 -0.65
N VAL A 111 1.00 -14.55 -1.53
CA VAL A 111 0.99 -13.12 -1.16
C VAL A 111 0.00 -12.37 -2.05
N LEU A 112 -0.84 -11.56 -1.43
CA LEU A 112 -1.67 -10.56 -2.09
C LEU A 112 -1.13 -9.18 -1.73
N ILE A 113 -0.78 -8.38 -2.72
CA ILE A 113 -0.38 -7.00 -2.54
C ILE A 113 -1.54 -6.09 -2.96
N ILE A 114 -1.87 -5.13 -2.12
CA ILE A 114 -2.82 -4.07 -2.42
C ILE A 114 -2.00 -2.79 -2.65
N GLU A 115 -1.94 -2.32 -3.88
CA GLU A 115 -1.42 -1.00 -4.24
C GLU A 115 -2.55 0.00 -4.01
N ASN A 116 -2.42 0.83 -2.97
CA ASN A 116 -3.45 1.82 -2.64
C ASN A 116 -3.38 3.02 -3.58
N VAL A 117 -4.41 3.86 -3.55
CA VAL A 117 -4.40 5.12 -4.31
C VAL A 117 -3.25 6.00 -3.82
N GLY A 118 -2.55 6.68 -4.74
CA GLY A 118 -1.42 7.57 -4.45
C GLY A 118 -1.81 8.77 -3.57
N ASN A 119 -2.00 8.52 -2.28
CA ASN A 119 -2.45 9.49 -1.28
C ASN A 119 -2.04 9.01 0.12
N LEU A 120 -1.54 9.92 0.96
CA LEU A 120 -1.10 9.62 2.33
C LEU A 120 -2.05 10.12 3.42
N VAL A 121 -3.20 10.68 3.07
CA VAL A 121 -4.19 11.21 4.02
C VAL A 121 -5.37 10.24 4.18
N CYS A 122 -6.20 10.15 3.16
CA CYS A 122 -7.44 9.37 3.22
C CYS A 122 -7.21 7.88 3.53
N PRO A 123 -6.27 7.18 2.87
CA PRO A 123 -6.09 5.74 3.09
C PRO A 123 -5.62 5.36 4.51
N ALA A 124 -5.05 6.31 5.26
CA ALA A 124 -4.57 6.06 6.62
C ALA A 124 -5.67 5.58 7.57
N SER A 125 -6.92 5.99 7.32
CA SER A 125 -8.09 5.69 8.16
C SER A 125 -8.86 4.43 7.76
N TYR A 126 -8.48 3.79 6.64
CA TYR A 126 -9.22 2.63 6.12
C TYR A 126 -8.42 1.35 6.28
N ASP A 127 -8.89 0.48 7.16
CA ASP A 127 -8.42 -0.91 7.27
C ASP A 127 -9.03 -1.73 6.14
N LEU A 128 -8.22 -2.51 5.44
CA LEU A 128 -8.65 -3.40 4.35
C LEU A 128 -8.60 -4.88 4.75
N GLY A 129 -8.14 -5.17 5.97
CA GLY A 129 -7.90 -6.52 6.48
C GLY A 129 -6.48 -7.02 6.20
N GLU A 130 -5.58 -6.13 5.80
CA GLU A 130 -4.17 -6.42 5.58
C GLU A 130 -3.46 -6.89 6.85
N GLY A 131 -2.46 -7.74 6.69
CA GLY A 131 -1.58 -8.17 7.77
C GLY A 131 -0.33 -7.29 7.93
N VAL A 132 0.06 -6.58 6.86
CA VAL A 132 1.24 -5.70 6.85
C VAL A 132 0.92 -4.41 6.11
N ARG A 133 1.30 -3.28 6.69
CA ARG A 133 1.20 -1.94 6.08
C ARG A 133 2.59 -1.42 5.73
N VAL A 134 2.81 -1.15 4.47
CA VAL A 134 4.07 -0.61 3.94
C VAL A 134 3.85 0.81 3.44
N VAL A 135 4.59 1.77 3.93
CA VAL A 135 4.57 3.15 3.43
C VAL A 135 5.87 3.47 2.70
N LEU A 136 5.77 4.04 1.50
CA LEU A 136 6.92 4.48 0.72
C LEU A 136 7.28 5.92 1.07
N LEU A 137 8.58 6.16 1.25
CA LEU A 137 9.19 7.48 1.37
C LEU A 137 10.20 7.65 0.22
N SER A 138 9.80 8.33 -0.85
CA SER A 138 10.75 8.64 -1.92
C SER A 138 11.67 9.79 -1.51
N VAL A 139 12.97 9.65 -1.76
CA VAL A 139 13.95 10.73 -1.48
C VAL A 139 13.63 12.03 -2.22
N THR A 140 12.90 11.94 -3.35
CA THR A 140 12.47 13.12 -4.13
C THR A 140 11.32 13.90 -3.49
N GLU A 141 10.75 13.40 -2.39
CA GLU A 141 9.61 14.03 -1.70
C GLU A 141 10.02 14.81 -0.45
N GLY A 142 11.26 14.69 -0.04
CA GLY A 142 11.84 15.35 1.13
C GLY A 142 11.75 14.53 2.42
N GLU A 143 12.70 14.78 3.30
CA GLU A 143 12.93 14.09 4.57
C GLU A 143 11.85 14.35 5.63
N ASP A 144 11.09 15.42 5.48
CA ASP A 144 10.06 15.83 6.46
C ASP A 144 8.67 15.22 6.19
N LYS A 145 8.55 14.40 5.16
CA LYS A 145 7.30 13.72 4.78
C LYS A 145 6.63 12.98 5.94
N PRO A 146 7.36 12.21 6.78
CA PRO A 146 6.75 11.56 7.93
C PRO A 146 6.10 12.52 8.92
N LEU A 147 6.68 13.72 9.09
CA LEU A 147 6.14 14.74 9.98
C LEU A 147 4.90 15.45 9.39
N LYS A 148 4.77 15.46 8.06
CA LYS A 148 3.59 16.02 7.36
C LYS A 148 2.39 15.07 7.36
N TYR A 149 2.64 13.76 7.36
CA TYR A 149 1.61 12.72 7.30
C TYR A 149 1.72 11.71 8.47
N PRO A 150 1.72 12.20 9.74
CA PRO A 150 1.99 11.35 10.89
C PRO A 150 1.05 10.14 11.01
N PRO A 151 -0.28 10.24 10.75
CA PRO A 151 -1.17 9.10 10.89
C PRO A 151 -0.81 7.94 9.95
N MET A 152 -0.42 8.26 8.71
CA MET A 152 -0.01 7.23 7.73
C MET A 152 1.24 6.50 8.19
N PHE A 153 2.30 7.24 8.51
CA PHE A 153 3.57 6.65 8.93
C PHE A 153 3.45 5.93 10.28
N HIS A 154 2.65 6.48 11.21
CA HIS A 154 2.39 5.83 12.50
C HIS A 154 1.66 4.48 12.35
N SER A 155 0.80 4.34 11.35
CA SER A 155 0.07 3.10 11.10
C SER A 155 0.87 2.04 10.34
N ALA A 156 2.05 2.39 9.81
CA ALA A 156 2.85 1.49 9.00
C ALA A 156 3.71 0.54 9.84
N ASP A 157 3.80 -0.72 9.40
CA ASP A 157 4.72 -1.71 9.96
C ASP A 157 6.11 -1.59 9.33
N VAL A 158 6.17 -1.14 8.08
CA VAL A 158 7.39 -0.95 7.30
C VAL A 158 7.39 0.42 6.64
N ALA A 159 8.49 1.14 6.75
CA ALA A 159 8.77 2.34 5.98
C ALA A 159 9.88 2.03 4.97
N LEU A 160 9.58 2.13 3.68
CA LEU A 160 10.51 1.83 2.61
C LEU A 160 10.99 3.11 1.94
N VAL A 161 12.28 3.41 2.06
CA VAL A 161 12.90 4.54 1.37
C VAL A 161 13.19 4.15 -0.07
N THR A 162 12.61 4.88 -1.02
CA THR A 162 12.73 4.59 -2.45
C THR A 162 13.56 5.64 -3.18
N LYS A 163 14.06 5.28 -4.37
CA LYS A 163 14.89 6.15 -5.22
C LYS A 163 16.14 6.65 -4.54
N SER A 164 16.75 5.83 -3.67
CA SER A 164 17.94 6.17 -2.90
C SER A 164 19.14 6.54 -3.80
N ASP A 165 19.16 6.07 -5.04
CA ASP A 165 20.10 6.44 -6.10
C ASP A 165 20.02 7.94 -6.48
N LEU A 166 18.92 8.61 -6.21
CA LEU A 166 18.72 10.03 -6.46
C LEU A 166 19.01 10.92 -5.25
N ALA A 167 19.35 10.35 -4.10
CA ALA A 167 19.49 11.09 -2.85
C ALA A 167 20.45 12.28 -2.96
N ASP A 168 21.62 12.07 -3.56
CA ASP A 168 22.62 13.14 -3.77
C ASP A 168 22.14 14.21 -4.76
N ALA A 169 21.38 13.80 -5.77
CA ALA A 169 20.89 14.72 -6.80
C ALA A 169 19.79 15.68 -6.31
N VAL A 170 19.14 15.32 -5.21
CA VAL A 170 18.04 16.10 -4.60
C VAL A 170 18.40 16.65 -3.22
N ASP A 171 19.68 16.57 -2.82
CA ASP A 171 20.18 17.00 -1.50
C ASP A 171 19.36 16.38 -0.33
N PHE A 172 18.98 15.11 -0.45
CA PHE A 172 18.18 14.41 0.57
C PHE A 172 18.99 14.19 1.84
N ASN A 173 18.48 14.70 2.95
CA ASN A 173 19.09 14.51 4.25
C ASN A 173 18.59 13.21 4.89
N ARG A 174 19.36 12.13 4.70
CA ARG A 174 19.04 10.78 5.22
C ARG A 174 18.86 10.77 6.74
N ASP A 175 19.75 11.42 7.49
CA ASP A 175 19.69 11.41 8.96
C ASP A 175 18.45 12.15 9.47
N ALA A 176 18.09 13.25 8.82
CA ALA A 176 16.84 13.97 9.12
C ALA A 176 15.61 13.12 8.81
N ALA A 177 15.59 12.37 7.70
CA ALA A 177 14.51 11.46 7.35
C ALA A 177 14.36 10.33 8.38
N LEU A 178 15.44 9.69 8.79
CA LEU A 178 15.43 8.66 9.82
C LEU A 178 14.98 9.20 11.18
N ALA A 179 15.40 10.43 11.54
CA ALA A 179 14.95 11.09 12.77
C ALA A 179 13.43 11.40 12.71
N ALA A 180 12.91 11.84 11.55
CA ALA A 180 11.49 12.07 11.33
C ALA A 180 10.68 10.78 11.43
N LEU A 181 11.14 9.69 10.80
CA LEU A 181 10.53 8.36 10.90
C LEU A 181 10.52 7.86 12.35
N ASN A 182 11.65 7.93 13.05
CA ASN A 182 11.74 7.50 14.44
C ASN A 182 10.79 8.28 15.36
N LYS A 183 10.54 9.55 15.07
CA LYS A 183 9.63 10.39 15.86
C LYS A 183 8.17 9.97 15.74
N VAL A 184 7.72 9.54 14.55
CA VAL A 184 6.30 9.26 14.27
C VAL A 184 5.99 7.78 14.14
N ALA A 185 6.98 6.96 13.80
CA ALA A 185 6.86 5.54 13.49
C ALA A 185 8.04 4.72 14.03
N HIS A 186 8.42 4.93 15.30
CA HIS A 186 9.57 4.26 15.92
C HIS A 186 9.48 2.73 15.94
N HIS A 187 8.28 2.17 15.81
CA HIS A 187 8.01 0.73 15.72
C HIS A 187 8.15 0.18 14.30
N ALA A 188 8.11 1.04 13.29
CA ALA A 188 8.19 0.60 11.91
C ALA A 188 9.61 0.13 11.54
N HIS A 189 9.68 -0.98 10.80
CA HIS A 189 10.94 -1.43 10.24
C HIS A 189 11.30 -0.56 9.03
N VAL A 190 12.47 0.09 9.06
CA VAL A 190 12.95 0.94 7.97
C VAL A 190 13.82 0.12 7.03
N ILE A 191 13.51 0.15 5.73
CA ILE A 191 14.26 -0.49 4.64
C ILE A 191 14.68 0.60 3.65
N GLU A 192 15.93 0.57 3.18
CA GLU A 192 16.50 1.51 2.20
C GLU A 192 16.98 0.77 0.95
#